data_40d296416ed30703a7778613f3cb531c
#
_entry.id   40d296416ed30703a7778613f3cb531c
#
_cell.length_a   1.000
_cell.length_b   1.000
_cell.length_c   1.000
_cell.angle_alpha   90.00
_cell.angle_beta   90.00
_cell.angle_gamma   90.00
#
_symmetry.space_group_name_H-M   'P 1'
#
loop_
_entity.id
_entity.type
_entity.pdbx_description
1 polymer ?
#
loop_
_entity_poly.entity_id
_entity_poly.type
_entity_poly.pdbx_seq_one_letter_code
_entity_poly.pdbx_strand_id
1 'polypeptide(L)'
;MHSAPPLPLISLATTGRLDAPPLAARAALLEAPATPASFAAALGRFRDLFEQVEVAPPPAPRPAPDAPVRIAFWNVERCKHVEASARLLGGLDAAACLLCELDVGMARSGQAHTPRELARRLGAGAAFAVEFLELGLGDAKEREWHAGKVNRAGLHGAAILSPHALDRPAVIRLESGGGWFDGARGERRVGGRIALAATLRIAGIPTTLASVHLESHSDPAGRAAQMRILLGALDAYAPGQPALIGGDFNTCTIDRAWARGTGRRPVLDLERLLDPVPFEPLFEVLSGHGYHWRPCNVPGVPTQRTRPDGTPPPPLGKIDWFFARGLSASAPATVPAVDAGGRAISDHEVLVVTVAPDPAAR
;
A
#
# COMPACT_ATOMS: atom_id res chain seq x y z
N MET A 1 27.77 23.37 1.87
CA MET A 1 27.25 22.09 2.37
C MET A 1 26.83 21.26 1.16
N HIS A 2 27.48 20.13 0.90
CA HIS A 2 27.04 19.25 -0.18
C HIS A 2 25.68 18.67 0.20
N SER A 3 24.68 18.91 -0.62
CA SER A 3 23.37 18.23 -0.45
C SER A 3 23.58 16.72 -0.57
N ALA A 4 22.99 15.95 0.33
CA ALA A 4 23.00 14.49 0.21
C ALA A 4 22.42 14.11 -1.17
N PRO A 5 22.96 13.07 -1.84
CA PRO A 5 22.43 12.62 -3.11
C PRO A 5 20.96 12.20 -2.95
N PRO A 6 20.12 12.29 -3.99
CA PRO A 6 18.74 11.85 -3.92
C PRO A 6 18.65 10.37 -3.54
N LEU A 7 17.52 9.97 -2.95
CA LEU A 7 17.24 8.57 -2.67
C LEU A 7 17.14 7.78 -4.00
N PRO A 8 17.61 6.52 -4.07
CA PRO A 8 17.50 5.72 -5.29
C PRO A 8 16.03 5.41 -5.60
N LEU A 9 15.72 5.25 -6.89
CA LEU A 9 14.39 4.85 -7.33
C LEU A 9 14.01 3.46 -6.79
N ILE A 10 14.96 2.53 -6.79
CA ILE A 10 14.80 1.16 -6.27
C ILE A 10 15.90 0.94 -5.23
N SER A 11 15.52 0.43 -4.06
CA SER A 11 16.46 -0.02 -3.06
C SER A 11 16.17 -1.46 -2.63
N LEU A 12 17.21 -2.29 -2.63
CA LEU A 12 17.19 -3.69 -2.18
C LEU A 12 17.83 -3.84 -0.78
N ALA A 13 18.15 -2.72 -0.12
CA ALA A 13 18.73 -2.76 1.22
C ALA A 13 17.71 -3.30 2.22
N THR A 14 18.16 -4.22 3.06
CA THR A 14 17.31 -4.85 4.08
C THR A 14 17.91 -4.71 5.47
N THR A 15 17.04 -4.71 6.47
CA THR A 15 17.40 -4.72 7.88
C THR A 15 16.48 -5.65 8.67
N GLY A 16 16.97 -6.18 9.78
CA GLY A 16 16.11 -6.92 10.72
C GLY A 16 15.18 -6.00 11.54
N ARG A 17 15.51 -4.68 11.60
CA ARG A 17 14.74 -3.68 12.32
C ARG A 17 15.03 -2.29 11.78
N LEU A 18 13.97 -1.52 11.55
CA LEU A 18 14.08 -0.09 11.24
C LEU A 18 14.23 0.72 12.53
N ASP A 19 15.18 1.64 12.53
CA ASP A 19 15.40 2.57 13.64
C ASP A 19 14.56 3.83 13.44
N ALA A 20 13.55 3.99 14.28
CA ALA A 20 12.70 5.19 14.25
C ALA A 20 13.47 6.43 14.73
N PRO A 21 13.32 7.59 14.07
CA PRO A 21 13.91 8.83 14.54
C PRO A 21 13.48 9.17 15.96
N PRO A 22 14.39 9.67 16.83
CA PRO A 22 14.07 10.11 18.18
C PRO A 22 12.93 11.14 18.17
N LEU A 23 12.11 11.16 19.23
CA LEU A 23 10.98 12.09 19.37
C LEU A 23 11.43 13.55 19.18
N ALA A 24 12.55 13.95 19.80
CA ALA A 24 13.08 15.30 19.67
C ALA A 24 13.43 15.66 18.21
N ALA A 25 13.92 14.72 17.43
CA ALA A 25 14.21 14.95 16.02
C ALA A 25 12.93 15.13 15.18
N ARG A 26 11.89 14.37 15.48
CA ARG A 26 10.56 14.52 14.83
C ARG A 26 9.88 15.83 15.22
N ALA A 27 9.96 16.22 16.49
CA ALA A 27 9.46 17.51 16.96
C ALA A 27 10.18 18.68 16.28
N ALA A 28 11.51 18.62 16.14
CA ALA A 28 12.27 19.64 15.41
C ALA A 28 11.86 19.77 13.94
N LEU A 29 11.48 18.66 13.29
CA LEU A 29 10.96 18.71 11.92
C LEU A 29 9.56 19.30 11.84
N LEU A 30 8.74 19.11 12.86
CA LEU A 30 7.39 19.71 12.92
C LEU A 30 7.47 21.23 13.03
N GLU A 31 8.48 21.75 13.73
CA GLU A 31 8.75 23.20 13.89
C GLU A 31 9.56 23.80 12.72
N ALA A 32 10.23 22.98 11.92
CA ALA A 32 11.04 23.45 10.81
C ALA A 32 10.19 24.12 9.71
N PRO A 33 10.73 25.11 8.96
CA PRO A 33 10.03 25.66 7.81
C PRO A 33 9.64 24.58 6.79
N ALA A 34 8.43 24.65 6.27
CA ALA A 34 7.90 23.70 5.28
C ALA A 34 8.41 24.05 3.86
N THR A 35 9.70 23.91 3.64
CA THR A 35 10.36 24.23 2.36
C THR A 35 10.89 22.97 1.69
N PRO A 36 11.09 22.97 0.34
CA PRO A 36 11.76 21.86 -0.34
C PRO A 36 13.16 21.55 0.21
N ALA A 37 13.90 22.59 0.66
CA ALA A 37 15.21 22.41 1.26
C ALA A 37 15.14 21.68 2.62
N SER A 38 14.19 22.06 3.47
CA SER A 38 13.95 21.37 4.76
C SER A 38 13.50 19.92 4.56
N PHE A 39 12.65 19.67 3.56
CA PHE A 39 12.24 18.31 3.19
C PHE A 39 13.42 17.46 2.72
N ALA A 40 14.24 17.98 1.80
CA ALA A 40 15.42 17.28 1.31
C ALA A 40 16.43 16.99 2.42
N ALA A 41 16.63 17.94 3.35
CA ALA A 41 17.48 17.74 4.52
C ALA A 41 16.94 16.64 5.45
N ALA A 42 15.60 16.59 5.67
CA ALA A 42 14.95 15.55 6.46
C ALA A 42 15.11 14.16 5.81
N LEU A 43 14.87 14.05 4.50
CA LEU A 43 15.09 12.81 3.75
C LEU A 43 16.55 12.34 3.84
N GLY A 44 17.50 13.25 3.64
CA GLY A 44 18.92 12.94 3.74
C GLY A 44 19.33 12.49 5.14
N ARG A 45 18.78 13.11 6.19
CA ARG A 45 19.04 12.75 7.59
C ARG A 45 18.55 11.36 7.97
N PHE A 46 17.40 10.96 7.42
CA PHE A 46 16.75 9.67 7.75
C PHE A 46 16.77 8.72 6.54
N ARG A 47 17.80 8.83 5.72
CA ARG A 47 17.96 8.09 4.48
C ARG A 47 17.70 6.59 4.65
N ASP A 48 18.36 5.97 5.63
CA ASP A 48 18.27 4.52 5.89
C ASP A 48 16.84 4.07 6.18
N LEU A 49 16.05 4.91 6.85
CA LEU A 49 14.63 4.63 7.11
C LEU A 49 13.81 4.45 5.83
N PHE A 50 14.14 5.21 4.79
CA PHE A 50 13.42 5.20 3.53
C PHE A 50 14.03 4.26 2.48
N GLU A 51 15.28 3.83 2.64
CA GLU A 51 15.94 2.93 1.70
C GLU A 51 15.89 1.47 2.12
N GLN A 52 15.71 1.19 3.42
CA GLN A 52 15.74 -0.17 3.92
C GLN A 52 14.33 -0.78 4.02
N VAL A 53 14.24 -2.05 3.65
CA VAL A 53 13.09 -2.89 3.92
C VAL A 53 13.36 -3.67 5.21
N GLU A 54 12.48 -3.54 6.19
CA GLU A 54 12.52 -4.37 7.38
C GLU A 54 12.02 -5.77 7.05
N VAL A 55 12.82 -6.80 7.32
CA VAL A 55 12.51 -8.20 7.02
C VAL A 55 12.47 -9.01 8.31
N ALA A 56 11.39 -9.74 8.50
CA ALA A 56 11.26 -10.80 9.50
C ALA A 56 10.91 -12.11 8.78
N PRO A 57 11.76 -13.14 8.83
CA PRO A 57 11.45 -14.41 8.21
C PRO A 57 10.27 -15.08 8.91
N PRO A 58 9.50 -15.97 8.22
CA PRO A 58 8.48 -16.76 8.86
C PRO A 58 9.10 -17.70 9.92
N PRO A 59 8.44 -17.90 11.07
CA PRO A 59 9.00 -18.72 12.16
C PRO A 59 9.19 -20.19 11.77
N ALA A 60 8.36 -20.69 10.85
CA ALA A 60 8.45 -22.01 10.24
C ALA A 60 8.11 -21.87 8.75
N PRO A 61 9.12 -21.58 7.88
CA PRO A 61 8.88 -21.34 6.47
C PRO A 61 8.22 -22.56 5.82
N ARG A 62 7.11 -22.35 5.14
CA ARG A 62 6.49 -23.39 4.32
C ARG A 62 7.30 -23.56 3.02
N PRO A 63 7.32 -24.75 2.41
CA PRO A 63 7.85 -24.91 1.05
C PRO A 63 7.23 -23.93 0.07
N ALA A 64 7.91 -23.67 -1.04
CA ALA A 64 7.32 -22.88 -2.11
C ALA A 64 5.96 -23.47 -2.52
N PRO A 65 4.91 -22.66 -2.66
CA PRO A 65 3.59 -23.17 -2.96
C PRO A 65 3.51 -23.71 -4.38
N ASP A 66 2.74 -24.78 -4.55
CA ASP A 66 2.32 -25.22 -5.88
C ASP A 66 1.29 -24.24 -6.47
N ALA A 67 1.13 -24.24 -7.80
CA ALA A 67 0.08 -23.45 -8.44
C ALA A 67 -1.24 -24.24 -8.53
N PRO A 68 -2.42 -23.57 -8.52
CA PRO A 68 -2.61 -22.13 -8.36
C PRO A 68 -2.55 -21.68 -6.89
N VAL A 69 -2.22 -20.40 -6.65
CA VAL A 69 -2.15 -19.82 -5.32
C VAL A 69 -3.09 -18.64 -5.16
N ARG A 70 -3.60 -18.45 -3.95
CA ARG A 70 -4.40 -17.29 -3.59
C ARG A 70 -3.51 -16.17 -3.07
N ILE A 71 -3.73 -14.95 -3.56
CA ILE A 71 -3.06 -13.73 -3.09
C ILE A 71 -4.14 -12.73 -2.64
N ALA A 72 -3.91 -12.09 -1.51
CA ALA A 72 -4.79 -11.04 -1.00
C ALA A 72 -4.12 -9.66 -1.12
N PHE A 73 -4.91 -8.61 -1.35
CA PHE A 73 -4.52 -7.22 -1.17
C PHE A 73 -5.50 -6.52 -0.23
N TRP A 74 -4.98 -5.63 0.63
CA TRP A 74 -5.84 -4.84 1.50
C TRP A 74 -5.15 -3.55 1.98
N ASN A 75 -5.85 -2.41 1.85
CA ASN A 75 -5.56 -1.20 2.61
C ASN A 75 -6.19 -1.40 4.01
N VAL A 76 -5.35 -1.55 5.02
CA VAL A 76 -5.77 -1.93 6.39
C VAL A 76 -6.12 -0.74 7.28
N GLU A 77 -6.24 0.47 6.73
CA GLU A 77 -6.57 1.71 7.46
C GLU A 77 -5.79 1.83 8.78
N ARG A 78 -4.48 2.01 8.73
CA ARG A 78 -3.53 2.07 9.87
C ARG A 78 -3.39 0.76 10.66
N CYS A 79 -4.13 -0.29 10.28
CA CYS A 79 -4.20 -1.55 11.03
C CYS A 79 -4.57 -1.35 12.51
N LYS A 80 -5.58 -0.53 12.78
CA LYS A 80 -6.06 -0.21 14.14
C LYS A 80 -6.62 -1.44 14.87
N HIS A 81 -7.11 -2.42 14.12
CA HIS A 81 -7.79 -3.63 14.62
C HIS A 81 -6.97 -4.89 14.33
N VAL A 82 -5.70 -4.94 14.78
CA VAL A 82 -4.71 -6.00 14.46
C VAL A 82 -5.27 -7.42 14.63
N GLU A 83 -5.99 -7.69 15.73
CA GLU A 83 -6.51 -9.04 16.01
C GLU A 83 -7.62 -9.46 15.03
N ALA A 84 -8.56 -8.56 14.75
CA ALA A 84 -9.63 -8.80 13.79
C ALA A 84 -9.07 -8.91 12.36
N SER A 85 -8.10 -8.06 12.01
CA SER A 85 -7.38 -8.11 10.73
C SER A 85 -6.64 -9.44 10.55
N ALA A 86 -5.95 -9.91 11.57
CA ALA A 86 -5.27 -11.20 11.52
C ALA A 86 -6.25 -12.38 11.35
N ARG A 87 -7.40 -12.35 12.03
CA ARG A 87 -8.45 -13.38 11.86
C ARG A 87 -9.02 -13.37 10.44
N LEU A 88 -9.32 -12.19 9.90
CA LEU A 88 -9.82 -12.07 8.54
C LEU A 88 -8.81 -12.60 7.52
N LEU A 89 -7.56 -12.13 7.56
CA LEU A 89 -6.51 -12.57 6.65
C LEU A 89 -6.20 -14.06 6.81
N GLY A 90 -6.18 -14.58 8.03
CA GLY A 90 -5.96 -16.02 8.31
C GLY A 90 -7.04 -16.92 7.71
N GLY A 91 -8.28 -16.44 7.61
CA GLY A 91 -9.39 -17.15 6.97
C GLY A 91 -9.32 -17.21 5.45
N LEU A 92 -8.43 -16.42 4.81
CA LEU A 92 -8.32 -16.37 3.35
C LEU A 92 -7.45 -17.49 2.76
N ASP A 93 -6.61 -18.12 3.57
CA ASP A 93 -5.62 -19.13 3.12
C ASP A 93 -4.77 -18.61 1.94
N ALA A 94 -4.27 -17.38 2.08
CA ALA A 94 -3.48 -16.72 1.05
C ALA A 94 -1.99 -17.08 1.17
N ALA A 95 -1.34 -17.37 0.06
CA ALA A 95 0.11 -17.58 0.00
C ALA A 95 0.90 -16.29 0.27
N ALA A 96 0.31 -15.14 -0.03
CA ALA A 96 0.83 -13.84 0.38
C ALA A 96 -0.30 -12.83 0.55
N CYS A 97 -0.08 -11.86 1.47
CA CYS A 97 -0.93 -10.70 1.67
C CYS A 97 -0.13 -9.43 1.34
N LEU A 98 -0.59 -8.67 0.36
CA LEU A 98 -0.07 -7.37 -0.02
C LEU A 98 -0.86 -6.33 0.78
N LEU A 99 -0.20 -5.52 1.58
CA LEU A 99 -0.87 -4.61 2.50
C LEU A 99 -0.32 -3.19 2.36
N CYS A 100 -1.17 -2.20 2.49
CA CYS A 100 -0.76 -0.80 2.65
C CYS A 100 -1.44 -0.17 3.87
N GLU A 101 -0.98 1.01 4.27
CA GLU A 101 -1.41 1.72 5.46
C GLU A 101 -1.19 0.94 6.77
N LEU A 102 0.02 0.45 7.00
CA LEU A 102 0.38 -0.14 8.28
C LEU A 102 1.21 0.84 9.12
N ASP A 103 0.88 0.91 10.39
CA ASP A 103 1.57 1.76 11.36
C ASP A 103 2.61 0.98 12.18
N VAL A 104 3.69 1.69 12.55
CA VAL A 104 4.65 1.23 13.55
C VAL A 104 4.83 2.32 14.59
N GLY A 105 4.46 2.01 15.84
CA GLY A 105 4.60 2.92 16.97
C GLY A 105 3.80 4.22 16.85
N MET A 106 2.59 4.14 16.30
CA MET A 106 1.63 5.23 16.22
C MET A 106 0.60 5.14 17.34
N ALA A 107 0.21 6.27 17.92
CA ALA A 107 -0.79 6.33 18.99
C ALA A 107 -2.16 5.79 18.53
N ARG A 108 -2.54 6.09 17.28
CA ARG A 108 -3.80 5.67 16.65
C ARG A 108 -3.93 4.15 16.46
N SER A 109 -2.81 3.44 16.39
CA SER A 109 -2.74 1.98 16.30
C SER A 109 -2.18 1.33 17.58
N GLY A 110 -2.37 1.98 18.73
CA GLY A 110 -1.98 1.44 20.04
C GLY A 110 -0.46 1.30 20.25
N GLN A 111 0.35 2.05 19.52
CA GLN A 111 1.83 1.99 19.55
C GLN A 111 2.40 0.63 19.08
N ALA A 112 1.57 -0.17 18.41
CA ALA A 112 1.96 -1.49 17.93
C ALA A 112 2.94 -1.39 16.75
N HIS A 113 3.70 -2.46 16.55
CA HIS A 113 4.39 -2.73 15.30
C HIS A 113 3.47 -3.60 14.45
N THR A 114 2.49 -2.98 13.78
CA THR A 114 1.36 -3.71 13.18
C THR A 114 1.77 -4.75 12.14
N PRO A 115 2.80 -4.55 11.26
CA PRO A 115 3.27 -5.61 10.36
C PRO A 115 3.75 -6.85 11.09
N ARG A 116 4.56 -6.70 12.15
CA ARG A 116 5.08 -7.85 12.92
C ARG A 116 3.98 -8.55 13.72
N GLU A 117 3.05 -7.79 14.29
CA GLU A 117 1.93 -8.37 15.02
C GLU A 117 1.01 -9.20 14.12
N LEU A 118 0.72 -8.71 12.91
CA LEU A 118 -0.01 -9.48 11.91
C LEU A 118 0.76 -10.75 11.50
N ALA A 119 2.04 -10.60 11.12
CA ALA A 119 2.89 -11.71 10.71
C ALA A 119 2.96 -12.80 11.79
N ARG A 120 3.20 -12.42 13.05
CA ARG A 120 3.24 -13.33 14.18
C ARG A 120 1.93 -14.11 14.35
N ARG A 121 0.78 -13.44 14.25
CA ARG A 121 -0.55 -14.06 14.40
C ARG A 121 -0.88 -15.00 13.23
N LEU A 122 -0.34 -14.72 12.04
CA LEU A 122 -0.53 -15.53 10.84
C LEU A 122 0.52 -16.64 10.69
N GLY A 123 1.52 -16.72 11.57
CA GLY A 123 2.66 -17.62 11.39
C GLY A 123 3.45 -17.33 10.12
N ALA A 124 3.46 -16.06 9.69
CA ALA A 124 4.07 -15.58 8.46
C ALA A 124 5.37 -14.81 8.71
N GLY A 125 6.18 -14.66 7.66
CA GLY A 125 7.21 -13.64 7.58
C GLY A 125 6.61 -12.30 7.12
N ALA A 126 7.40 -11.23 7.25
CA ALA A 126 7.05 -9.89 6.82
C ALA A 126 8.22 -9.21 6.11
N ALA A 127 7.92 -8.51 5.01
CA ALA A 127 8.71 -7.41 4.49
C ALA A 127 7.90 -6.13 4.72
N PHE A 128 8.51 -5.08 5.29
CA PHE A 128 7.86 -3.79 5.56
C PHE A 128 8.75 -2.65 5.10
N ALA A 129 8.19 -1.67 4.39
CA ALA A 129 8.88 -0.46 3.96
C ALA A 129 8.11 0.79 4.38
N VAL A 130 8.85 1.83 4.76
CA VAL A 130 8.30 3.10 5.21
C VAL A 130 7.94 3.98 4.01
N GLU A 131 6.70 4.37 3.95
CA GLU A 131 6.15 5.38 3.05
C GLU A 131 6.32 6.77 3.65
N PHE A 132 5.90 6.92 4.92
CA PHE A 132 5.96 8.18 5.64
C PHE A 132 6.51 8.02 7.07
N LEU A 133 7.29 9.01 7.47
CA LEU A 133 7.55 9.35 8.86
C LEU A 133 6.51 10.40 9.26
N GLU A 134 5.60 10.02 10.13
CA GLU A 134 4.54 10.88 10.67
C GLU A 134 5.12 11.81 11.73
N LEU A 135 4.96 13.12 11.54
CA LEU A 135 5.45 14.12 12.49
C LEU A 135 4.44 14.45 13.57
N GLY A 136 3.13 14.20 13.31
CA GLY A 136 2.02 14.41 14.22
C GLY A 136 1.26 13.12 14.55
N LEU A 137 0.10 13.27 15.19
CA LEU A 137 -0.76 12.15 15.62
C LEU A 137 -1.68 11.62 14.52
N GLY A 138 -1.67 12.23 13.33
CA GLY A 138 -2.51 11.88 12.21
C GLY A 138 -3.42 13.03 11.76
N ASP A 139 -4.58 12.73 11.22
CA ASP A 139 -5.58 13.70 10.76
C ASP A 139 -6.24 14.47 11.92
N ALA A 140 -7.18 15.36 11.63
CA ALA A 140 -7.83 16.20 12.65
C ALA A 140 -8.54 15.38 13.71
N LYS A 141 -9.24 14.29 13.33
CA LYS A 141 -9.94 13.41 14.28
C LYS A 141 -8.97 12.58 15.10
N GLU A 142 -7.93 12.02 14.46
CA GLU A 142 -6.89 11.26 15.15
C GLU A 142 -6.14 12.11 16.17
N ARG A 143 -5.89 13.40 15.86
CA ARG A 143 -5.30 14.36 16.80
C ARG A 143 -6.22 14.61 17.99
N GLU A 144 -7.52 14.73 17.78
CA GLU A 144 -8.52 14.89 18.83
C GLU A 144 -8.60 13.64 19.73
N TRP A 145 -8.76 12.45 19.13
CA TRP A 145 -8.92 11.20 19.87
C TRP A 145 -7.66 10.79 20.64
N HIS A 146 -6.51 11.25 20.21
CA HIS A 146 -5.22 10.91 20.82
C HIS A 146 -4.52 12.13 21.46
N ALA A 147 -5.27 13.20 21.75
CA ALA A 147 -4.73 14.39 22.40
C ALA A 147 -3.91 14.04 23.64
N GLY A 148 -2.74 14.68 23.79
CA GLY A 148 -1.81 14.42 24.88
C GLY A 148 -0.95 13.16 24.74
N LYS A 149 -1.14 12.33 23.69
CA LYS A 149 -0.26 11.21 23.37
C LYS A 149 0.88 11.64 22.44
N VAL A 150 1.89 10.79 22.35
CA VAL A 150 3.00 10.92 21.39
C VAL A 150 3.21 9.57 20.70
N ASN A 151 3.60 9.61 19.43
CA ASN A 151 3.97 8.40 18.70
C ASN A 151 5.36 7.91 19.16
N ARG A 152 5.51 6.61 19.45
CA ARG A 152 6.80 6.02 19.83
C ARG A 152 7.77 5.99 18.64
N ALA A 153 7.30 5.57 17.46
CA ALA A 153 8.11 5.49 16.25
C ALA A 153 7.63 6.44 15.15
N GLY A 154 6.34 6.55 14.90
CA GLY A 154 5.78 7.44 13.89
C GLY A 154 5.96 6.95 12.46
N LEU A 155 6.05 5.62 12.23
CA LEU A 155 6.24 5.07 10.89
C LEU A 155 4.92 4.58 10.31
N HIS A 156 4.76 4.82 9.02
CA HIS A 156 3.60 4.41 8.22
C HIS A 156 4.06 3.88 6.88
N GLY A 157 3.51 2.76 6.40
CA GLY A 157 4.01 2.17 5.17
C GLY A 157 3.25 0.95 4.66
N ALA A 158 3.94 0.18 3.80
CA ALA A 158 3.42 -1.02 3.15
C ALA A 158 4.12 -2.28 3.64
N ALA A 159 3.42 -3.43 3.60
CA ALA A 159 3.99 -4.73 3.94
C ALA A 159 3.57 -5.82 2.94
N ILE A 160 4.42 -6.83 2.80
CA ILE A 160 4.08 -8.12 2.20
C ILE A 160 4.28 -9.18 3.28
N LEU A 161 3.22 -9.92 3.59
CA LEU A 161 3.25 -11.03 4.55
C LEU A 161 3.11 -12.35 3.80
N SER A 162 3.90 -13.35 4.18
CA SER A 162 3.81 -14.69 3.58
C SER A 162 4.30 -15.77 4.54
N PRO A 163 3.63 -16.93 4.63
CA PRO A 163 4.16 -18.10 5.31
C PRO A 163 5.29 -18.78 4.54
N HIS A 164 5.52 -18.37 3.28
CA HIS A 164 6.60 -18.83 2.41
C HIS A 164 7.75 -17.80 2.41
N ALA A 165 8.94 -18.23 2.00
CA ALA A 165 10.08 -17.32 1.86
C ALA A 165 9.79 -16.27 0.77
N LEU A 166 10.09 -15.02 1.09
CA LEU A 166 10.08 -13.89 0.17
C LEU A 166 11.53 -13.53 -0.18
N ASP A 167 11.87 -13.56 -1.46
CA ASP A 167 13.20 -13.23 -1.94
C ASP A 167 13.25 -11.76 -2.41
N ARG A 168 14.43 -11.14 -2.32
CA ARG A 168 14.74 -9.84 -2.90
C ARG A 168 13.73 -8.71 -2.57
N PRO A 169 13.30 -8.52 -1.30
CA PRO A 169 12.41 -7.42 -1.00
C PRO A 169 13.03 -6.08 -1.41
N ALA A 170 12.22 -5.19 -1.99
CA ALA A 170 12.68 -3.91 -2.52
C ALA A 170 11.64 -2.81 -2.32
N VAL A 171 12.09 -1.63 -1.93
CA VAL A 171 11.26 -0.42 -1.94
C VAL A 171 11.46 0.33 -3.27
N ILE A 172 10.35 0.71 -3.91
CA ILE A 172 10.31 1.50 -5.14
C ILE A 172 9.62 2.82 -4.84
N ARG A 173 10.28 3.95 -5.16
CA ARG A 173 9.71 5.28 -4.91
C ARG A 173 8.86 5.72 -6.08
N LEU A 174 7.64 6.16 -5.79
CA LEU A 174 6.69 6.63 -6.80
C LEU A 174 6.62 8.14 -6.88
N GLU A 175 7.11 8.83 -5.85
CA GLU A 175 7.24 10.28 -5.81
C GLU A 175 8.41 10.72 -4.91
N SER A 176 8.90 11.93 -5.11
CA SER A 176 9.98 12.53 -4.32
C SER A 176 9.74 14.02 -3.98
N GLY A 177 8.55 14.54 -4.32
CA GLY A 177 8.27 15.98 -4.26
C GLY A 177 7.89 16.53 -2.88
N GLY A 178 7.72 15.69 -1.86
CA GLY A 178 7.41 16.13 -0.50
C GLY A 178 6.06 16.80 -0.32
N GLY A 179 5.07 16.44 -1.14
CA GLY A 179 3.74 17.06 -1.15
C GLY A 179 2.92 16.92 0.15
N TRP A 180 3.45 16.19 1.14
CA TRP A 180 2.85 16.07 2.48
C TRP A 180 3.63 16.85 3.55
N PHE A 181 4.81 17.38 3.21
CA PHE A 181 5.69 18.00 4.19
C PHE A 181 5.21 19.36 4.68
N ASP A 182 4.45 20.10 3.88
CA ASP A 182 3.86 21.38 4.26
C ASP A 182 2.62 21.26 5.16
N GLY A 183 2.04 20.07 5.28
CA GLY A 183 0.82 19.82 6.05
C GLY A 183 -0.47 20.29 5.37
N ALA A 184 -0.41 20.83 4.15
CA ALA A 184 -1.58 21.33 3.43
C ALA A 184 -2.62 20.23 3.13
N ARG A 185 -2.19 18.96 3.16
CA ARG A 185 -3.04 17.77 3.00
C ARG A 185 -3.62 17.23 4.33
N GLY A 186 -3.52 18.01 5.41
CA GLY A 186 -4.09 17.69 6.72
C GLY A 186 -3.15 17.04 7.71
N GLU A 187 -2.07 16.41 7.24
CA GLU A 187 -1.04 15.76 8.04
C GLU A 187 0.34 16.18 7.55
N ARG A 188 1.27 16.42 8.46
CA ARG A 188 2.66 16.75 8.12
C ARG A 188 3.53 15.50 8.21
N ARG A 189 4.15 15.12 7.07
CA ARG A 189 4.89 13.88 6.89
C ARG A 189 6.19 14.09 6.14
N VAL A 190 7.21 13.30 6.45
CA VAL A 190 8.42 13.14 5.63
C VAL A 190 8.31 11.83 4.88
N GLY A 191 8.66 11.81 3.61
CA GLY A 191 8.58 10.64 2.75
C GLY A 191 7.71 10.90 1.52
N GLY A 192 7.19 9.84 0.93
CA GLY A 192 6.34 9.90 -0.26
C GLY A 192 5.86 8.50 -0.66
N ARG A 193 4.96 8.44 -1.62
CA ARG A 193 4.35 7.20 -2.08
C ARG A 193 5.38 6.19 -2.57
N ILE A 194 5.19 4.93 -2.19
CA ILE A 194 6.05 3.81 -2.55
C ILE A 194 5.25 2.63 -3.09
N ALA A 195 5.97 1.71 -3.73
CA ALA A 195 5.58 0.31 -3.84
C ALA A 195 6.61 -0.55 -3.10
N LEU A 196 6.14 -1.59 -2.45
CA LEU A 196 6.99 -2.64 -1.88
C LEU A 196 6.88 -3.87 -2.78
N ALA A 197 8.01 -4.31 -3.33
CA ALA A 197 8.09 -5.50 -4.15
C ALA A 197 8.85 -6.62 -3.44
N ALA A 198 8.51 -7.87 -3.74
CA ALA A 198 9.27 -9.06 -3.34
C ALA A 198 9.02 -10.18 -4.36
N THR A 199 9.89 -11.18 -4.37
CA THR A 199 9.72 -12.38 -5.21
C THR A 199 9.20 -13.54 -4.36
N LEU A 200 8.09 -14.14 -4.80
CA LEU A 200 7.58 -15.42 -4.31
C LEU A 200 7.78 -16.48 -5.39
N ARG A 201 8.30 -17.66 -5.04
CA ARG A 201 8.33 -18.79 -5.98
C ARG A 201 6.99 -19.51 -5.97
N ILE A 202 6.31 -19.55 -7.13
CA ILE A 202 5.04 -20.26 -7.32
C ILE A 202 5.29 -21.40 -8.30
N ALA A 203 5.09 -22.64 -7.88
CA ALA A 203 5.43 -23.84 -8.67
C ALA A 203 6.89 -23.78 -9.22
N GLY A 204 7.82 -23.32 -8.40
CA GLY A 204 9.23 -23.15 -8.76
C GLY A 204 9.55 -21.91 -9.61
N ILE A 205 8.55 -21.17 -10.09
CA ILE A 205 8.73 -19.99 -10.96
C ILE A 205 8.81 -18.74 -10.10
N PRO A 206 9.91 -17.96 -10.17
CA PRO A 206 10.01 -16.67 -9.51
C PRO A 206 8.91 -15.74 -10.01
N THR A 207 8.10 -15.21 -9.11
CA THR A 207 6.97 -14.32 -9.42
C THR A 207 7.09 -13.06 -8.59
N THR A 208 7.08 -11.90 -9.23
CA THR A 208 7.12 -10.61 -8.54
C THR A 208 5.75 -10.29 -7.96
N LEU A 209 5.70 -10.00 -6.67
CA LEU A 209 4.54 -9.44 -5.98
C LEU A 209 4.85 -7.98 -5.63
N ALA A 210 3.92 -7.07 -5.89
CA ALA A 210 4.07 -5.66 -5.52
C ALA A 210 2.83 -5.15 -4.79
N SER A 211 3.04 -4.57 -3.59
CA SER A 211 2.02 -3.82 -2.85
C SER A 211 2.19 -2.34 -3.13
N VAL A 212 1.13 -1.68 -3.60
CA VAL A 212 1.18 -0.30 -4.11
C VAL A 212 0.16 0.58 -3.39
N HIS A 213 0.55 1.83 -3.11
CA HIS A 213 -0.37 2.86 -2.66
C HIS A 213 -0.07 4.15 -3.43
N LEU A 214 -0.93 4.53 -4.39
CA LEU A 214 -0.77 5.75 -5.17
C LEU A 214 -1.27 6.99 -4.42
N GLU A 215 -0.89 8.17 -4.91
CA GLU A 215 -1.23 9.45 -4.28
C GLU A 215 -2.73 9.76 -4.38
N SER A 216 -3.37 9.88 -3.22
CA SER A 216 -4.81 10.14 -3.09
C SER A 216 -5.24 11.54 -3.54
N HIS A 217 -4.32 12.51 -3.52
CA HIS A 217 -4.55 13.88 -3.96
C HIS A 217 -4.13 14.10 -5.42
N SER A 218 -3.82 13.03 -6.15
CA SER A 218 -3.45 13.07 -7.56
C SER A 218 -4.68 13.03 -8.47
N ASP A 219 -4.53 13.61 -9.65
CA ASP A 219 -5.46 13.42 -10.74
C ASP A 219 -5.16 12.13 -11.54
N PRO A 220 -6.00 11.75 -12.52
CA PRO A 220 -5.76 10.55 -13.32
C PRO A 220 -4.41 10.56 -14.07
N ALA A 221 -3.95 11.73 -14.54
CA ALA A 221 -2.67 11.86 -15.23
C ALA A 221 -1.48 11.63 -14.29
N GLY A 222 -1.55 12.17 -13.08
CA GLY A 222 -0.56 11.97 -12.03
C GLY A 222 -0.48 10.50 -11.58
N ARG A 223 -1.61 9.80 -11.44
CA ARG A 223 -1.64 8.35 -11.16
C ARG A 223 -1.00 7.54 -12.27
N ALA A 224 -1.29 7.89 -13.54
CA ALA A 224 -0.64 7.27 -14.70
C ALA A 224 0.87 7.53 -14.73
N ALA A 225 1.33 8.70 -14.30
CA ALA A 225 2.76 9.00 -14.19
C ALA A 225 3.44 8.15 -13.11
N GLN A 226 2.82 8.00 -11.94
CA GLN A 226 3.32 7.09 -10.89
C GLN A 226 3.37 5.63 -11.38
N MET A 227 2.37 5.19 -12.15
CA MET A 227 2.38 3.85 -12.74
C MET A 227 3.51 3.65 -13.75
N ARG A 228 3.85 4.63 -14.60
CA ARG A 228 5.01 4.53 -15.51
C ARG A 228 6.32 4.36 -14.73
N ILE A 229 6.48 5.10 -13.62
CA ILE A 229 7.64 4.96 -12.73
C ILE A 229 7.69 3.54 -12.16
N LEU A 230 6.58 3.05 -11.63
CA LEU A 230 6.50 1.70 -11.07
C LEU A 230 6.85 0.62 -12.08
N LEU A 231 6.24 0.67 -13.26
CA LEU A 231 6.42 -0.38 -14.29
C LEU A 231 7.85 -0.39 -14.82
N GLY A 232 8.44 0.78 -15.08
CA GLY A 232 9.86 0.87 -15.43
C GLY A 232 10.78 0.32 -14.35
N ALA A 233 10.46 0.58 -13.07
CA ALA A 233 11.20 0.04 -11.94
C ALA A 233 11.04 -1.49 -11.81
N LEU A 234 9.83 -2.03 -11.98
CA LEU A 234 9.59 -3.48 -11.94
C LEU A 234 10.28 -4.22 -13.11
N ASP A 235 10.31 -3.62 -14.29
CA ASP A 235 11.03 -4.17 -15.45
C ASP A 235 12.54 -4.19 -15.21
N ALA A 236 13.10 -3.18 -14.52
CA ALA A 236 14.51 -3.16 -14.11
C ALA A 236 14.79 -4.13 -12.93
N TYR A 237 13.85 -4.25 -12.00
CA TYR A 237 13.97 -5.14 -10.84
C TYR A 237 13.97 -6.62 -11.23
N ALA A 238 13.07 -7.04 -12.13
CA ALA A 238 12.90 -8.43 -12.54
C ALA A 238 12.45 -8.52 -14.00
N PRO A 239 13.39 -8.36 -14.97
CA PRO A 239 13.08 -8.37 -16.40
C PRO A 239 12.37 -9.65 -16.83
N GLY A 240 11.23 -9.53 -17.50
CA GLY A 240 10.46 -10.65 -18.05
C GLY A 240 9.82 -11.60 -17.01
N GLN A 241 9.98 -11.34 -15.72
CA GLN A 241 9.40 -12.17 -14.68
C GLN A 241 7.88 -11.99 -14.62
N PRO A 242 7.09 -13.07 -14.41
CA PRO A 242 5.67 -12.95 -14.07
C PRO A 242 5.47 -12.03 -12.86
N ALA A 243 4.43 -11.20 -12.91
CA ALA A 243 4.20 -10.22 -11.84
C ALA A 243 2.72 -10.05 -11.52
N LEU A 244 2.43 -9.86 -10.22
CA LEU A 244 1.12 -9.45 -9.70
C LEU A 244 1.30 -8.16 -8.91
N ILE A 245 0.60 -7.12 -9.33
CA ILE A 245 0.53 -5.84 -8.62
C ILE A 245 -0.84 -5.78 -7.95
N GLY A 246 -0.88 -5.59 -6.63
CA GLY A 246 -2.09 -5.29 -5.86
C GLY A 246 -1.93 -3.96 -5.16
N GLY A 247 -2.97 -3.12 -5.15
CA GLY A 247 -2.81 -1.81 -4.57
C GLY A 247 -4.09 -1.01 -4.39
N ASP A 248 -3.97 0.03 -3.56
CA ASP A 248 -4.86 1.17 -3.54
C ASP A 248 -4.32 2.18 -4.57
N PHE A 249 -4.99 2.23 -5.72
CA PHE A 249 -4.60 3.10 -6.83
C PHE A 249 -5.29 4.46 -6.76
N ASN A 250 -6.16 4.68 -5.79
CA ASN A 250 -6.92 5.91 -5.62
C ASN A 250 -7.65 6.37 -6.90
N THR A 251 -8.07 5.41 -7.73
CA THR A 251 -8.81 5.66 -8.97
C THR A 251 -10.16 6.30 -8.68
N CYS A 252 -10.62 7.17 -9.57
CA CYS A 252 -11.86 7.89 -9.34
C CYS A 252 -13.05 7.24 -10.07
N THR A 253 -13.84 6.45 -9.35
CA THR A 253 -15.12 5.91 -9.83
C THR A 253 -16.30 6.84 -9.56
N ILE A 254 -16.03 8.10 -9.25
CA ILE A 254 -17.00 9.15 -8.95
C ILE A 254 -16.64 10.38 -9.78
N ASP A 255 -17.61 10.96 -10.50
CA ASP A 255 -17.37 12.23 -11.19
C ASP A 255 -17.37 13.41 -10.19
N ARG A 256 -16.20 13.68 -9.62
CA ARG A 256 -16.00 14.81 -8.71
C ARG A 256 -16.09 16.17 -9.41
N ALA A 257 -15.78 16.22 -10.71
CA ALA A 257 -15.88 17.45 -11.49
C ALA A 257 -17.36 17.82 -11.70
N TRP A 258 -18.18 16.84 -12.07
CA TRP A 258 -19.63 17.02 -12.16
C TRP A 258 -20.24 17.42 -10.80
N ALA A 259 -19.86 16.78 -9.72
CA ALA A 259 -20.35 17.10 -8.39
C ALA A 259 -20.00 18.54 -7.98
N ARG A 260 -18.78 19.01 -8.23
CA ARG A 260 -18.38 20.41 -7.98
C ARG A 260 -19.13 21.39 -8.87
N GLY A 261 -19.28 21.07 -10.16
CA GLY A 261 -19.95 21.93 -11.12
C GLY A 261 -21.46 22.08 -10.88
N THR A 262 -22.09 21.07 -10.30
CA THR A 262 -23.54 21.06 -10.05
C THR A 262 -23.93 21.39 -8.61
N GLY A 263 -22.97 21.42 -7.67
CA GLY A 263 -23.23 21.56 -6.24
C GLY A 263 -23.97 20.35 -5.62
N ARG A 264 -24.11 19.25 -6.36
CA ARG A 264 -24.78 18.03 -5.90
C ARG A 264 -23.78 17.11 -5.21
N ARG A 265 -24.30 16.23 -4.33
CA ARG A 265 -23.47 15.17 -3.75
C ARG A 265 -22.96 14.26 -4.86
N PRO A 266 -21.65 13.87 -4.83
CA PRO A 266 -21.16 12.89 -5.78
C PRO A 266 -21.95 11.59 -5.64
N VAL A 267 -22.33 10.99 -6.75
CA VAL A 267 -22.95 9.67 -6.81
C VAL A 267 -21.95 8.69 -7.44
N LEU A 268 -22.16 7.41 -7.15
CA LEU A 268 -21.37 6.35 -7.80
C LEU A 268 -21.62 6.40 -9.30
N ASP A 269 -20.56 6.48 -10.08
CA ASP A 269 -20.63 6.40 -11.52
C ASP A 269 -20.48 4.93 -11.94
N LEU A 270 -21.59 4.33 -12.35
CA LEU A 270 -21.64 2.92 -12.67
C LEU A 270 -20.80 2.58 -13.92
N GLU A 271 -20.71 3.48 -14.88
CA GLU A 271 -19.86 3.29 -16.05
C GLU A 271 -18.37 3.22 -15.66
N ARG A 272 -17.90 4.17 -14.84
CA ARG A 272 -16.53 4.19 -14.31
C ARG A 272 -16.21 2.98 -13.43
N LEU A 273 -17.23 2.47 -12.73
CA LEU A 273 -17.06 1.30 -11.86
C LEU A 273 -16.92 0.00 -12.67
N LEU A 274 -17.63 -0.11 -13.80
CA LEU A 274 -17.60 -1.28 -14.68
C LEU A 274 -16.40 -1.26 -15.65
N ASP A 275 -16.12 -0.09 -16.22
CA ASP A 275 -14.97 0.12 -17.12
C ASP A 275 -14.23 1.42 -16.81
N PRO A 276 -13.19 1.38 -15.99
CA PRO A 276 -12.43 2.56 -15.60
C PRO A 276 -11.49 3.08 -16.71
N VAL A 277 -11.23 2.31 -17.76
CA VAL A 277 -10.23 2.62 -18.79
C VAL A 277 -10.40 4.01 -19.42
N PRO A 278 -11.61 4.44 -19.81
CA PRO A 278 -11.81 5.76 -20.42
C PRO A 278 -11.52 6.94 -19.47
N PHE A 279 -11.49 6.69 -18.16
CA PHE A 279 -11.38 7.73 -17.11
C PHE A 279 -10.05 7.73 -16.38
N GLU A 280 -9.31 6.62 -16.45
CA GLU A 280 -8.06 6.39 -15.74
C GLU A 280 -6.97 5.88 -16.69
N PRO A 281 -6.14 6.77 -17.25
CA PRO A 281 -5.09 6.40 -18.21
C PRO A 281 -4.08 5.39 -17.68
N LEU A 282 -3.99 5.18 -16.35
CA LEU A 282 -3.13 4.17 -15.77
C LEU A 282 -3.44 2.74 -16.29
N PHE A 283 -4.70 2.45 -16.65
CA PHE A 283 -5.07 1.13 -17.20
C PHE A 283 -4.47 0.89 -18.59
N GLU A 284 -4.40 1.94 -19.43
CA GLU A 284 -3.73 1.86 -20.73
C GLU A 284 -2.21 1.71 -20.56
N VAL A 285 -1.61 2.42 -19.60
CA VAL A 285 -0.19 2.29 -19.26
C VAL A 285 0.12 0.85 -18.85
N LEU A 286 -0.68 0.24 -17.98
CA LEU A 286 -0.53 -1.15 -17.55
C LEU A 286 -0.70 -2.13 -18.71
N SER A 287 -1.72 -1.94 -19.55
CA SER A 287 -1.95 -2.78 -20.72
C SER A 287 -0.80 -2.72 -21.71
N GLY A 288 -0.21 -1.54 -21.93
CA GLY A 288 0.97 -1.34 -22.78
C GLY A 288 2.23 -2.07 -22.28
N HIS A 289 2.30 -2.39 -20.97
CA HIS A 289 3.34 -3.22 -20.35
C HIS A 289 2.92 -4.70 -20.20
N GLY A 290 1.85 -5.14 -20.84
CA GLY A 290 1.40 -6.52 -20.85
C GLY A 290 0.63 -6.96 -19.59
N TYR A 291 0.20 -6.02 -18.76
CA TYR A 291 -0.64 -6.34 -17.60
C TYR A 291 -2.12 -6.37 -17.99
N HIS A 292 -2.84 -7.33 -17.43
CA HIS A 292 -4.29 -7.43 -17.53
C HIS A 292 -4.93 -7.32 -16.15
N TRP A 293 -6.18 -6.84 -16.08
CA TRP A 293 -6.88 -6.58 -14.83
C TRP A 293 -8.26 -7.27 -14.72
N ARG A 294 -8.93 -7.50 -15.85
CA ARG A 294 -10.32 -8.00 -15.85
C ARG A 294 -10.50 -9.34 -15.10
N PRO A 295 -9.69 -10.38 -15.32
CA PRO A 295 -9.83 -11.64 -14.59
C PRO A 295 -9.33 -11.57 -13.14
N CYS A 296 -8.63 -10.49 -12.78
CA CYS A 296 -8.07 -10.30 -11.44
C CYS A 296 -9.04 -9.63 -10.46
N ASN A 297 -10.15 -9.05 -10.95
CA ASN A 297 -11.03 -8.20 -10.16
C ASN A 297 -12.50 -8.52 -10.38
N VAL A 298 -13.31 -8.33 -9.33
CA VAL A 298 -14.79 -8.41 -9.45
C VAL A 298 -15.29 -7.11 -10.09
N PRO A 299 -15.94 -7.16 -11.27
CA PRO A 299 -16.44 -5.97 -11.92
C PRO A 299 -17.63 -5.38 -11.15
N GLY A 300 -17.78 -4.06 -11.17
CA GLY A 300 -18.95 -3.38 -10.63
C GLY A 300 -19.08 -3.37 -9.11
N VAL A 301 -18.09 -3.93 -8.38
CA VAL A 301 -18.12 -4.00 -6.91
C VAL A 301 -17.20 -2.94 -6.32
N PRO A 302 -17.71 -1.99 -5.51
CA PRO A 302 -16.89 -1.04 -4.76
C PRO A 302 -15.90 -1.74 -3.82
N THR A 303 -14.76 -1.10 -3.59
CA THR A 303 -13.75 -1.56 -2.62
C THR A 303 -13.61 -0.63 -1.43
N GLN A 304 -14.15 0.60 -1.49
CA GLN A 304 -14.28 1.47 -0.33
C GLN A 304 -15.46 1.05 0.55
N ARG A 305 -15.33 1.29 1.85
CA ARG A 305 -16.31 0.94 2.86
C ARG A 305 -16.57 2.11 3.82
N THR A 306 -17.69 2.05 4.55
CA THR A 306 -17.99 2.97 5.65
C THR A 306 -16.94 2.84 6.75
N ARG A 307 -16.37 3.96 7.16
CA ARG A 307 -15.40 3.99 8.25
C ARG A 307 -15.98 3.43 9.56
N PRO A 308 -15.15 2.77 10.39
CA PRO A 308 -15.57 2.23 11.68
C PRO A 308 -16.13 3.27 12.66
N ASP A 309 -15.76 4.55 12.50
CA ASP A 309 -16.22 5.67 13.33
C ASP A 309 -17.66 6.12 13.04
N GLY A 310 -18.35 5.45 12.11
CA GLY A 310 -19.71 5.80 11.71
C GLY A 310 -19.83 7.07 10.89
N THR A 311 -18.71 7.62 10.40
CA THR A 311 -18.75 8.77 9.48
C THR A 311 -19.57 8.37 8.25
N PRO A 312 -20.56 9.19 7.82
CA PRO A 312 -21.33 8.90 6.60
C PRO A 312 -20.36 8.68 5.44
N PRO A 313 -20.48 7.56 4.74
CA PRO A 313 -19.56 7.28 3.65
C PRO A 313 -19.71 8.34 2.56
N PRO A 314 -18.59 8.78 1.94
CA PRO A 314 -18.69 9.27 0.59
C PRO A 314 -19.29 8.18 -0.29
N PRO A 315 -19.76 8.47 -1.52
CA PRO A 315 -20.14 7.41 -2.45
C PRO A 315 -18.97 6.44 -2.56
N LEU A 316 -19.27 5.17 -2.28
CA LEU A 316 -18.24 4.13 -2.23
C LEU A 316 -17.71 3.85 -3.63
N GLY A 317 -16.40 3.95 -3.83
CA GLY A 317 -15.76 3.72 -5.11
C GLY A 317 -14.98 2.42 -5.17
N LYS A 318 -14.55 2.05 -6.38
CA LYS A 318 -13.57 1.00 -6.59
C LYS A 318 -12.22 1.66 -6.83
N ILE A 319 -11.35 1.59 -5.84
CA ILE A 319 -10.03 2.23 -5.86
C ILE A 319 -8.89 1.24 -5.69
N ASP A 320 -9.22 0.03 -5.26
CA ASP A 320 -8.29 -1.07 -5.08
C ASP A 320 -8.40 -2.05 -6.25
N TRP A 321 -7.24 -2.50 -6.76
CA TRP A 321 -7.16 -3.33 -7.96
C TRP A 321 -6.03 -4.34 -7.88
N PHE A 322 -6.18 -5.43 -8.64
CA PHE A 322 -5.09 -6.31 -9.04
C PHE A 322 -4.79 -6.19 -10.54
N PHE A 323 -3.51 -6.29 -10.89
CA PHE A 323 -3.02 -6.36 -12.27
C PHE A 323 -2.00 -7.49 -12.38
N ALA A 324 -2.14 -8.35 -13.37
CA ALA A 324 -1.30 -9.52 -13.58
C ALA A 324 -0.60 -9.48 -14.95
N ARG A 325 0.66 -9.89 -14.99
CA ARG A 325 1.46 -10.10 -16.21
C ARG A 325 2.13 -11.47 -16.15
N GLY A 326 2.05 -12.27 -17.22
CA GLY A 326 2.63 -13.61 -17.26
C GLY A 326 2.03 -14.58 -16.23
N LEU A 327 0.82 -14.31 -15.79
CA LEU A 327 0.04 -15.11 -14.84
C LEU A 327 -1.36 -15.30 -15.39
N SER A 328 -1.91 -16.49 -15.29
CA SER A 328 -3.35 -16.69 -15.35
C SER A 328 -3.97 -16.27 -14.01
N ALA A 329 -5.14 -15.63 -14.07
CA ALA A 329 -5.87 -15.17 -12.90
C ALA A 329 -7.30 -15.70 -12.94
N SER A 330 -7.83 -16.08 -11.78
CA SER A 330 -9.17 -16.64 -11.62
C SER A 330 -9.74 -16.40 -10.22
N ALA A 331 -11.03 -16.68 -10.04
CA ALA A 331 -11.74 -16.59 -8.79
C ALA A 331 -11.47 -15.28 -8.02
N PRO A 332 -11.57 -14.09 -8.67
CA PRO A 332 -11.45 -12.84 -7.95
C PRO A 332 -12.61 -12.70 -6.96
N ALA A 333 -12.31 -12.13 -5.78
CA ALA A 333 -13.32 -11.86 -4.77
C ALA A 333 -13.05 -10.53 -4.07
N THR A 334 -14.12 -9.86 -3.66
CA THR A 334 -14.10 -8.74 -2.73
C THR A 334 -14.69 -9.24 -1.41
N VAL A 335 -13.87 -9.30 -0.36
CA VAL A 335 -14.26 -9.86 0.93
C VAL A 335 -14.52 -8.72 1.91
N PRO A 336 -15.67 -8.71 2.60
CA PRO A 336 -16.01 -7.67 3.57
C PRO A 336 -15.00 -7.55 4.70
N ALA A 337 -14.45 -6.35 4.90
CA ALA A 337 -13.50 -6.03 5.96
C ALA A 337 -14.23 -5.78 7.28
N VAL A 338 -14.76 -6.84 7.89
CA VAL A 338 -15.52 -6.81 9.13
C VAL A 338 -14.95 -7.75 10.18
N ASP A 339 -15.17 -7.42 11.47
CA ASP A 339 -14.90 -8.33 12.57
C ASP A 339 -16.00 -9.42 12.68
N ALA A 340 -15.84 -10.34 13.64
CA ALA A 340 -16.81 -11.41 13.87
C ALA A 340 -18.23 -10.90 14.26
N GLY A 341 -18.34 -9.65 14.70
CA GLY A 341 -19.62 -8.98 15.01
C GLY A 341 -20.19 -8.19 13.83
N GLY A 342 -19.56 -8.24 12.65
CA GLY A 342 -19.99 -7.50 11.46
C GLY A 342 -19.61 -6.01 11.45
N ARG A 343 -18.78 -5.54 12.41
CA ARG A 343 -18.32 -4.16 12.45
C ARG A 343 -17.14 -3.96 11.50
N ALA A 344 -17.14 -2.87 10.74
CA ALA A 344 -16.04 -2.53 9.86
C ALA A 344 -14.72 -2.38 10.64
N ILE A 345 -13.64 -2.93 10.09
CA ILE A 345 -12.28 -2.88 10.63
C ILE A 345 -11.29 -2.16 9.72
N SER A 346 -11.76 -1.73 8.55
CA SER A 346 -11.09 -0.84 7.60
C SER A 346 -12.15 -0.13 6.77
N ASP A 347 -11.81 0.99 6.16
CA ASP A 347 -12.61 1.67 5.15
C ASP A 347 -12.39 1.13 3.73
N HIS A 348 -11.63 0.04 3.60
CA HIS A 348 -11.43 -0.73 2.37
C HIS A 348 -11.81 -2.19 2.57
N GLU A 349 -12.37 -2.79 1.52
CA GLU A 349 -12.60 -4.24 1.46
C GLU A 349 -11.33 -4.98 1.05
N VAL A 350 -11.25 -6.26 1.40
CA VAL A 350 -10.12 -7.11 1.00
C VAL A 350 -10.35 -7.62 -0.42
N LEU A 351 -9.34 -7.49 -1.28
CA LEU A 351 -9.31 -8.14 -2.58
C LEU A 351 -8.59 -9.48 -2.50
N VAL A 352 -9.10 -10.47 -3.20
CA VAL A 352 -8.49 -11.79 -3.32
C VAL A 352 -8.51 -12.22 -4.78
N VAL A 353 -7.42 -12.84 -5.24
CA VAL A 353 -7.32 -13.46 -6.57
C VAL A 353 -6.52 -14.75 -6.50
N THR A 354 -6.88 -15.72 -7.29
CA THR A 354 -6.11 -16.95 -7.48
C THR A 354 -5.27 -16.84 -8.75
N VAL A 355 -3.96 -17.06 -8.64
CA VAL A 355 -3.03 -16.93 -9.78
C VAL A 355 -2.16 -18.17 -9.96
N ALA A 356 -1.76 -18.40 -11.21
CA ALA A 356 -0.74 -19.37 -11.57
C ALA A 356 0.16 -18.80 -12.67
N PRO A 357 1.47 -19.12 -12.70
CA PRO A 357 2.32 -18.77 -13.82
C PRO A 357 1.73 -19.28 -15.14
N ASP A 358 1.67 -18.42 -16.16
CA ASP A 358 1.14 -18.78 -17.47
C ASP A 358 2.21 -19.55 -18.28
N PRO A 359 1.97 -20.82 -18.63
CA PRO A 359 2.91 -21.58 -19.44
C PRO A 359 3.16 -20.98 -20.83
N ALA A 360 2.19 -20.24 -21.38
CA ALA A 360 2.28 -19.64 -22.71
C ALA A 360 3.06 -18.30 -22.71
N ALA A 361 3.36 -17.75 -21.56
CA ALA A 361 4.11 -16.50 -21.42
C ALA A 361 5.65 -16.70 -21.35
N ARG A 362 6.14 -17.90 -21.63
CA ARG A 362 7.55 -18.28 -21.63
C ARG A 362 8.21 -18.07 -22.98
#